data_622ce35c0341dc1ece8a788110fcf0b4
#
_entry.id   622ce35c0341dc1ece8a788110fcf0b4
#
_cell.length_a   1.000
_cell.length_b   1.000
_cell.length_c   1.000
_cell.angle_alpha   90.00
_cell.angle_beta   90.00
_cell.angle_gamma   90.00
#
_symmetry.space_group_name_H-M   'P 1'
#
loop_
_entity.id
_entity.type
_entity.pdbx_description
1 polymer ?
#
loop_
_entity_poly.entity_id
_entity_poly.type
_entity_poly.pdbx_seq_one_letter_code
_entity_poly.pdbx_strand_id
1 'polypeptide(L)'
;MLDALRSGHLAGAALDVFDPEPPQANHPLFTLPNTICTPHIGSYTGASVLRMQVMACEQIASALRGERPTNLVNADVWGYQRM
;
A
#
# COMPACT_ATOMS: atom_id res chain seq x y z
N MET A 1 -8.15 10.07 14.55
CA MET A 1 -8.93 10.37 13.33
C MET A 1 -10.44 10.33 13.59
N LEU A 2 -10.98 9.25 14.14
CA LEU A 2 -12.43 9.07 14.35
C LEU A 2 -13.06 10.23 15.15
N ASP A 3 -12.45 10.59 16.27
CA ASP A 3 -12.94 11.70 17.12
C ASP A 3 -12.88 13.05 16.41
N ALA A 4 -11.84 13.28 15.61
CA ALA A 4 -11.70 14.51 14.83
C ALA A 4 -12.76 14.64 13.74
N LEU A 5 -13.17 13.52 13.13
CA LEU A 5 -14.27 13.46 12.15
C LEU A 5 -15.62 13.68 12.83
N ARG A 6 -15.85 13.06 13.99
CA ARG A 6 -17.09 13.19 14.74
C ARG A 6 -17.31 14.61 15.28
N SER A 7 -16.25 15.24 15.74
CA SER A 7 -16.30 16.60 16.27
C SER A 7 -16.35 17.69 15.20
N GLY A 8 -16.13 17.34 13.93
CA GLY A 8 -16.03 18.31 12.84
C GLY A 8 -14.69 19.02 12.75
N HIS A 9 -13.71 18.64 13.57
CA HIS A 9 -12.33 19.15 13.46
C HIS A 9 -11.72 18.82 12.10
N LEU A 10 -11.99 17.60 11.59
CA LEU A 10 -11.80 17.23 10.20
C LEU A 10 -13.14 17.29 9.47
N ALA A 11 -13.21 18.02 8.38
CA ALA A 11 -14.41 18.16 7.57
C ALA A 11 -14.80 16.83 6.89
N GLY A 12 -13.83 16.01 6.53
CA GLY A 12 -14.02 14.70 5.95
C GLY A 12 -12.71 13.96 5.77
N ALA A 13 -12.80 12.68 5.40
CA ALA A 13 -11.64 11.85 5.10
C ALA A 13 -11.97 10.86 3.98
N ALA A 14 -10.96 10.53 3.19
CA ALA A 14 -10.99 9.44 2.21
C ALA A 14 -9.88 8.45 2.57
N LEU A 15 -10.23 7.17 2.67
CA LEU A 15 -9.31 6.12 3.14
C LEU A 15 -9.37 4.93 2.21
N ASP A 16 -8.21 4.52 1.73
CA ASP A 16 -8.06 3.33 0.88
C ASP A 16 -7.35 2.19 1.61
N VAL A 17 -6.73 2.48 2.75
CA VAL A 17 -5.90 1.53 3.51
C VAL A 17 -6.36 1.49 4.96
N PHE A 18 -6.41 0.29 5.53
CA PHE A 18 -6.82 0.04 6.90
C PHE A 18 -5.82 -0.88 7.61
N ASP A 19 -5.78 -0.79 8.92
CA ASP A 19 -5.00 -1.70 9.77
C ASP A 19 -5.90 -2.17 10.94
N PRO A 20 -6.25 -3.48 11.02
CA PRO A 20 -5.92 -4.55 10.07
C PRO A 20 -6.72 -4.50 8.75
N GLU A 21 -6.24 -5.22 7.75
CA GLU A 21 -6.94 -5.42 6.48
C GLU A 21 -7.25 -6.92 6.28
N PRO A 22 -8.49 -7.25 5.84
CA PRO A 22 -9.63 -6.34 5.67
C PRO A 22 -10.13 -5.80 7.02
N PRO A 23 -10.68 -4.56 7.06
CA PRO A 23 -11.31 -4.05 8.26
C PRO A 23 -12.60 -4.81 8.55
N GLN A 24 -13.05 -4.80 9.81
CA GLN A 24 -14.32 -5.41 10.18
C GLN A 24 -15.48 -4.66 9.50
N ALA A 25 -16.52 -5.40 9.10
CA ALA A 25 -17.68 -4.83 8.41
C ALA A 25 -18.40 -3.73 9.21
N ASN A 26 -18.31 -3.77 10.54
CA ASN A 26 -18.88 -2.78 11.45
C ASN A 26 -17.88 -1.68 11.87
N HIS A 27 -16.80 -1.49 11.12
CA HIS A 27 -15.80 -0.48 11.45
C HIS A 27 -16.45 0.91 11.58
N PRO A 28 -16.17 1.69 12.66
CA PRO A 28 -16.85 2.96 12.91
C PRO A 28 -16.74 3.99 11.79
N LEU A 29 -15.65 3.99 11.03
CA LEU A 29 -15.45 4.89 9.88
C LEU A 29 -16.47 4.67 8.77
N PHE A 30 -17.05 3.48 8.63
CA PHE A 30 -18.03 3.17 7.61
C PHE A 30 -19.41 3.78 7.90
N THR A 31 -19.65 4.22 9.13
CA THR A 31 -20.93 4.80 9.57
C THR A 31 -20.94 6.32 9.52
N LEU A 32 -19.80 6.96 9.29
CA LEU A 32 -19.69 8.41 9.28
C LEU A 32 -20.09 8.98 7.90
N PRO A 33 -20.92 10.04 7.87
CA PRO A 33 -21.42 10.62 6.61
C PRO A 33 -20.33 11.40 5.86
N ASN A 34 -19.22 11.75 6.51
CA ASN A 34 -18.12 12.53 5.98
C ASN A 34 -16.87 11.70 5.67
N THR A 35 -17.04 10.40 5.44
CA THR A 35 -15.94 9.50 5.04
C THR A 35 -16.22 8.80 3.71
N ILE A 36 -15.17 8.62 2.92
CA ILE A 36 -15.16 7.77 1.73
C ILE A 36 -14.13 6.67 1.99
N CYS A 37 -14.55 5.42 1.87
CA CYS A 37 -13.69 4.25 2.07
C CYS A 37 -13.67 3.40 0.81
N THR A 38 -12.47 3.02 0.37
CA THR A 38 -12.25 2.14 -0.77
C THR A 38 -11.41 0.93 -0.35
N PRO A 39 -11.47 -0.20 -1.06
CA PRO A 39 -10.87 -1.46 -0.60
C PRO A 39 -9.43 -1.65 -1.10
N HIS A 40 -8.55 -0.69 -0.82
CA HIS A 40 -7.11 -0.75 -1.18
C HIS A 40 -6.89 -0.92 -2.69
N ILE A 41 -7.50 -0.03 -3.47
CA ILE A 41 -7.52 -0.06 -4.94
C ILE A 41 -6.85 1.15 -5.59
N GLY A 42 -6.11 1.95 -4.85
CA GLY A 42 -5.50 3.18 -5.35
C GLY A 42 -4.53 2.98 -6.51
N SER A 43 -3.97 1.78 -6.64
CA SER A 43 -3.09 1.39 -7.74
C SER A 43 -3.81 0.72 -8.92
N TYR A 44 -5.14 0.54 -8.86
CA TYR A 44 -5.90 -0.27 -9.83
C TYR A 44 -6.26 0.52 -11.08
N THR A 45 -5.26 0.87 -11.88
CA THR A 45 -5.43 1.21 -13.29
C THR A 45 -4.71 0.16 -14.13
N GLY A 46 -5.12 -0.06 -15.37
CA GLY A 46 -4.47 -1.04 -16.25
C GLY A 46 -2.96 -0.79 -16.38
N ALA A 47 -2.57 0.47 -16.54
CA ALA A 47 -1.16 0.86 -16.64
C ALA A 47 -0.40 0.65 -15.32
N SER A 48 -0.98 0.98 -14.19
CA SER A 48 -0.33 0.86 -12.87
C SER A 48 -0.13 -0.60 -12.47
N VAL A 49 -1.13 -1.44 -12.67
CA VAL A 49 -1.06 -2.88 -12.37
C VAL A 49 0.02 -3.54 -13.22
N LEU A 50 0.04 -3.28 -14.53
CA LEU A 50 1.07 -3.80 -15.43
C LEU A 50 2.47 -3.34 -14.99
N ARG A 51 2.63 -2.06 -14.67
CA ARG A 51 3.92 -1.50 -14.22
C ARG A 51 4.40 -2.16 -12.94
N MET A 52 3.53 -2.37 -11.96
CA MET A 52 3.88 -3.06 -10.71
C MET A 52 4.38 -4.48 -10.99
N GLN A 53 3.68 -5.22 -11.83
CA GLN A 53 4.06 -6.60 -12.18
C GLN A 53 5.40 -6.65 -12.89
N VAL A 54 5.62 -5.81 -13.90
CA VAL A 54 6.87 -5.74 -14.66
C VAL A 54 8.02 -5.35 -13.74
N MET A 55 7.88 -4.30 -12.95
CA MET A 55 8.93 -3.84 -12.03
C MET A 55 9.28 -4.91 -10.99
N ALA A 56 8.29 -5.61 -10.42
CA ALA A 56 8.54 -6.69 -9.48
C ALA A 56 9.35 -7.83 -10.13
N CYS A 57 8.99 -8.24 -11.33
CA CYS A 57 9.72 -9.27 -12.08
C CYS A 57 11.15 -8.82 -12.40
N GLU A 58 11.35 -7.58 -12.81
CA GLU A 58 12.67 -7.03 -13.10
C GLU A 58 13.58 -7.03 -11.87
N GLN A 59 13.06 -6.65 -10.70
CA GLN A 59 13.82 -6.66 -9.45
C GLN A 59 14.26 -8.09 -9.07
N ILE A 60 13.36 -9.06 -9.19
CA ILE A 60 13.66 -10.46 -8.92
C ILE A 60 14.68 -11.00 -9.93
N ALA A 61 14.50 -10.73 -11.21
CA ALA A 61 15.41 -11.15 -12.27
C ALA A 61 16.84 -10.58 -12.04
N SER A 62 16.95 -9.32 -11.65
CA SER A 62 18.22 -8.71 -11.30
C SER A 62 18.91 -9.45 -10.15
N ALA A 63 18.18 -9.73 -9.08
CA ALA A 63 18.70 -10.47 -7.94
C ALA A 63 19.18 -11.88 -8.32
N LEU A 64 18.41 -12.58 -9.16
CA LEU A 64 18.78 -13.92 -9.62
C LEU A 64 20.01 -13.93 -10.54
N ARG A 65 20.28 -12.83 -11.23
CA ARG A 65 21.51 -12.65 -12.02
C ARG A 65 22.72 -12.22 -11.18
N GLY A 66 22.53 -12.01 -9.87
CA GLY A 66 23.57 -11.47 -8.99
C GLY A 66 23.75 -9.94 -9.11
N GLU A 67 22.83 -9.26 -9.78
CA GLU A 67 22.81 -7.81 -9.90
C GLU A 67 22.00 -7.20 -8.76
N ARG A 68 22.47 -6.09 -8.20
CA ARG A 68 21.74 -5.42 -7.13
C ARG A 68 20.43 -4.82 -7.65
N PRO A 69 19.27 -5.22 -7.09
CA PRO A 69 18.00 -4.60 -7.44
C PRO A 69 17.99 -3.11 -7.12
N THR A 70 17.37 -2.32 -7.98
CA THR A 70 17.35 -0.85 -7.84
C THR A 70 16.55 -0.39 -6.63
N ASN A 71 15.46 -1.11 -6.31
CA ASN A 71 14.50 -0.73 -5.29
C ASN A 71 14.65 -1.56 -4.00
N LEU A 72 15.88 -1.89 -3.63
CA LEU A 72 16.16 -2.67 -2.43
C LEU A 72 15.93 -1.82 -1.17
N VAL A 73 14.98 -2.21 -0.32
CA VAL A 73 14.59 -1.48 0.89
C VAL A 73 15.69 -1.53 1.95
N ASN A 74 16.25 -2.71 2.21
CA ASN A 74 17.33 -2.93 3.16
C ASN A 74 18.65 -3.16 2.42
N ALA A 75 19.20 -2.09 1.91
CA ALA A 75 20.35 -2.11 0.99
C ALA A 75 21.62 -2.79 1.57
N ASP A 76 21.76 -2.79 2.87
CA ASP A 76 22.88 -3.38 3.59
C ASP A 76 22.94 -4.91 3.48
N VAL A 77 21.82 -5.60 3.24
CA VAL A 77 21.82 -7.06 3.07
C VAL A 77 22.47 -7.51 1.75
N TRP A 78 22.67 -6.61 0.81
CA TRP A 78 23.19 -7.00 -0.51
C TRP A 78 24.58 -7.65 -0.46
N GLY A 79 25.39 -7.32 0.53
CA GLY A 79 26.71 -7.93 0.75
C GLY A 79 26.66 -9.36 1.34
N TYR A 80 25.51 -9.83 1.79
CA TYR A 80 25.37 -11.12 2.49
C TYR A 80 24.69 -12.19 1.64
N GLN A 81 24.66 -12.02 0.33
CA GLN A 81 24.03 -12.99 -0.55
C GLN A 81 24.74 -14.33 -0.50
N ARG A 82 23.99 -15.39 -0.32
CA ARG A 82 24.45 -16.73 -0.60
C ARG A 82 24.48 -16.94 -2.11
N MET A 83 25.65 -17.05 -2.60
CA MET A 83 25.84 -17.47 -3.99
C MET A 83 25.74 -18.98 -4.10
#